data_6f0609486478e094c7e820252974e5cc
#
_entry.id   6f0609486478e094c7e820252974e5cc
#
_cell.length_a   1.000
_cell.length_b   1.000
_cell.length_c   1.000
_cell.angle_alpha   90.00
_cell.angle_beta   90.00
_cell.angle_gamma   90.00
#
_symmetry.space_group_name_H-M   'P 1'
#
loop_
_entity.id
_entity.type
_entity.pdbx_description
1 polymer ?
#
loop_
_entity_poly.entity_id
_entity_poly.type
_entity_poly.pdbx_seq_one_letter_code
_entity_poly.pdbx_strand_id
1 'polypeptide(L)'
;MSRIPVRGSLVALVTPFNEDGSVNFEKLGELIDFHLENETDALVILGTTGESSTMSHEEDNAVCEYTVKRVAGRIPVICGSGSNDTRTMLEKSLAFERLGADGLLIITPYYNKANEEGIYRHFATVADAVKIPCILYNVPGRTGCSISEANVARLSKHPNIIGIKEASGNISYAAKIARYLSDDFVMYSGNDDMIVPMLALGASGVISVLANVAPRETHRMVMDCLEGRVKESRDLQLKLLEVTNDLFIEVNPIPVKEALNLMGKDVGGYRLPLCPMTEAHRETLRRSMAAAGLI
;
A
#
# COMPACT_ATOMS: atom_id res chain seq x y z
N MET A 1 -21.57 -6.02 2.82
CA MET A 1 -20.54 -5.13 3.42
C MET A 1 -20.66 -3.76 2.77
N SER A 2 -20.50 -2.70 3.52
CA SER A 2 -20.58 -1.32 3.01
C SER A 2 -19.42 -1.08 2.05
N ARG A 3 -19.71 -0.56 0.85
CA ARG A 3 -18.70 -0.13 -0.15
C ARG A 3 -18.00 1.17 0.25
N ILE A 4 -18.05 1.55 1.52
CA ILE A 4 -17.51 2.81 2.01
C ILE A 4 -15.97 2.71 2.03
N PRO A 5 -15.26 3.66 1.42
CA PRO A 5 -13.81 3.71 1.48
C PRO A 5 -13.30 3.79 2.93
N VAL A 6 -12.25 3.06 3.23
CA VAL A 6 -11.59 3.10 4.55
C VAL A 6 -10.97 4.47 4.76
N ARG A 7 -11.16 5.07 5.94
CA ARG A 7 -10.44 6.28 6.35
C ARG A 7 -9.37 5.88 7.34
N GLY A 8 -8.17 6.45 7.21
CA GLY A 8 -7.09 6.20 8.16
C GLY A 8 -5.79 5.72 7.53
N SER A 9 -5.04 4.91 8.28
CA SER A 9 -3.75 4.33 7.90
C SER A 9 -3.92 2.88 7.44
N LEU A 10 -3.71 2.65 6.14
CA LEU A 10 -3.69 1.32 5.54
C LEU A 10 -2.22 0.92 5.37
N VAL A 11 -1.80 -0.22 5.95
CA VAL A 11 -0.41 -0.66 5.82
C VAL A 11 -0.18 -1.42 4.51
N ALA A 12 0.83 -1.01 3.73
CA ALA A 12 1.38 -1.83 2.66
C ALA A 12 2.28 -2.90 3.30
N LEU A 13 1.69 -4.03 3.69
CA LEU A 13 2.33 -5.04 4.53
C LEU A 13 3.44 -5.78 3.77
N VAL A 14 4.58 -6.01 4.43
CA VAL A 14 5.63 -6.87 3.93
C VAL A 14 5.21 -8.35 3.97
N THR A 15 5.78 -9.18 3.10
CA THR A 15 5.67 -10.64 3.18
C THR A 15 6.94 -11.20 3.82
N PRO A 16 6.87 -11.84 4.99
CA PRO A 16 8.00 -12.52 5.60
C PRO A 16 8.40 -13.77 4.81
N PHE A 17 9.72 -14.02 4.72
CA PHE A 17 10.25 -15.21 4.09
C PHE A 17 11.16 -16.00 5.03
N ASN A 18 11.14 -17.33 4.90
CA ASN A 18 12.10 -18.24 5.51
C ASN A 18 13.47 -18.15 4.81
N GLU A 19 14.50 -18.78 5.38
CA GLU A 19 15.85 -18.84 4.78
C GLU A 19 15.87 -19.51 3.40
N ASP A 20 14.97 -20.48 3.16
CA ASP A 20 14.83 -21.16 1.86
C ASP A 20 14.04 -20.33 0.83
N GLY A 21 13.58 -19.14 1.23
CA GLY A 21 12.80 -18.23 0.41
C GLY A 21 11.29 -18.54 0.37
N SER A 22 10.80 -19.57 1.04
CA SER A 22 9.36 -19.80 1.17
C SER A 22 8.68 -18.75 2.05
N VAL A 23 7.35 -18.56 1.90
CA VAL A 23 6.60 -17.62 2.75
C VAL A 23 6.58 -18.11 4.19
N ASN A 24 6.96 -17.24 5.13
CA ASN A 24 6.87 -17.52 6.57
C ASN A 24 5.51 -17.11 7.12
N PHE A 25 4.58 -18.05 7.16
CA PHE A 25 3.21 -17.80 7.63
C PHE A 25 3.12 -17.54 9.14
N GLU A 26 4.04 -18.06 9.94
CA GLU A 26 4.08 -17.78 11.38
C GLU A 26 4.38 -16.29 11.60
N LYS A 27 5.46 -15.79 10.98
CA LYS A 27 5.83 -14.37 11.07
C LYS A 27 4.81 -13.44 10.40
N LEU A 28 4.16 -13.89 9.33
CA LEU A 28 3.04 -13.16 8.74
C LEU A 28 1.89 -13.02 9.74
N GLY A 29 1.57 -14.09 10.47
CA GLY A 29 0.56 -14.07 11.53
C GLY A 29 0.90 -13.10 12.67
N GLU A 30 2.16 -13.11 13.13
CA GLU A 30 2.65 -12.16 14.15
C GLU A 30 2.54 -10.69 13.68
N LEU A 31 2.88 -10.41 12.41
CA LEU A 31 2.73 -9.07 11.84
C LEU A 31 1.26 -8.63 11.75
N ILE A 32 0.37 -9.53 11.32
CA ILE A 32 -1.06 -9.24 11.26
C ILE A 32 -1.58 -8.88 12.66
N ASP A 33 -1.25 -9.67 13.68
CA ASP A 33 -1.65 -9.41 15.06
C ASP A 33 -1.06 -8.09 15.57
N PHE A 34 0.22 -7.81 15.27
CA PHE A 34 0.85 -6.53 15.60
C PHE A 34 0.08 -5.34 15.03
N HIS A 35 -0.39 -5.42 13.77
CA HIS A 35 -1.18 -4.36 13.16
C HIS A 35 -2.57 -4.23 13.79
N LEU A 36 -3.22 -5.34 14.11
CA LEU A 36 -4.53 -5.34 14.78
C LEU A 36 -4.48 -4.73 16.18
N GLU A 37 -3.36 -4.90 16.89
CA GLU A 37 -3.14 -4.36 18.23
C GLU A 37 -2.70 -2.88 18.22
N ASN A 38 -2.29 -2.35 17.05
CA ASN A 38 -1.73 -1.02 16.90
C ASN A 38 -2.53 -0.10 15.97
N GLU A 39 -3.85 -0.22 15.98
CA GLU A 39 -4.80 0.73 15.37
C GLU A 39 -4.66 0.89 13.85
N THR A 40 -4.15 -0.15 13.15
CA THR A 40 -4.14 -0.15 11.69
C THR A 40 -5.57 -0.28 11.15
N ASP A 41 -5.96 0.59 10.22
CA ASP A 41 -7.34 0.66 9.71
C ASP A 41 -7.64 -0.37 8.60
N ALA A 42 -6.63 -0.82 7.84
CA ALA A 42 -6.74 -1.91 6.88
C ALA A 42 -5.38 -2.50 6.53
N LEU A 43 -5.34 -3.76 6.10
CA LEU A 43 -4.14 -4.38 5.54
C LEU A 43 -4.19 -4.34 4.01
N VAL A 44 -3.10 -3.86 3.39
CA VAL A 44 -2.88 -3.95 1.95
C VAL A 44 -1.74 -4.94 1.73
N ILE A 45 -2.08 -6.17 1.37
CA ILE A 45 -1.14 -7.27 1.14
C ILE A 45 -0.85 -7.46 -0.36
N LEU A 46 0.23 -8.16 -0.69
CA LEU A 46 0.56 -8.54 -2.07
C LEU A 46 0.73 -7.33 -3.02
N GLY A 47 1.02 -6.15 -2.45
CA GLY A 47 1.47 -5.00 -3.21
C GLY A 47 2.98 -5.07 -3.49
N THR A 48 3.57 -3.96 -3.95
CA THR A 48 5.03 -3.84 -4.17
C THR A 48 5.83 -4.18 -2.90
N THR A 49 5.41 -3.67 -1.77
CA THR A 49 6.04 -3.91 -0.45
C THR A 49 5.91 -5.36 0.00
N GLY A 50 4.84 -6.04 -0.43
CA GLY A 50 4.60 -7.46 -0.17
C GLY A 50 5.31 -8.42 -1.16
N GLU A 51 6.16 -7.91 -2.05
CA GLU A 51 6.99 -8.70 -2.99
C GLU A 51 6.21 -9.69 -3.89
N SER A 52 4.92 -9.42 -4.18
CA SER A 52 4.07 -10.29 -5.03
C SER A 52 4.67 -10.54 -6.43
N SER A 53 5.52 -9.65 -6.95
CA SER A 53 6.18 -9.83 -8.25
C SER A 53 7.16 -11.01 -8.31
N THR A 54 7.61 -11.53 -7.17
CA THR A 54 8.51 -12.70 -7.07
C THR A 54 7.83 -13.92 -6.45
N MET A 55 6.51 -13.84 -6.27
CA MET A 55 5.69 -14.94 -5.76
C MET A 55 4.93 -15.62 -6.89
N SER A 56 4.70 -16.93 -6.76
CA SER A 56 3.79 -17.64 -7.66
C SER A 56 2.33 -17.28 -7.35
N HIS A 57 1.43 -17.56 -8.29
CA HIS A 57 0.00 -17.35 -8.05
C HIS A 57 -0.54 -18.22 -6.89
N GLU A 58 0.03 -19.40 -6.69
CA GLU A 58 -0.28 -20.28 -5.57
C GLU A 58 0.13 -19.66 -4.24
N GLU A 59 1.32 -19.06 -4.17
CA GLU A 59 1.80 -18.34 -2.99
C GLU A 59 0.97 -17.09 -2.72
N ASP A 60 0.65 -16.28 -3.76
CA ASP A 60 -0.25 -15.13 -3.64
C ASP A 60 -1.61 -15.55 -3.05
N ASN A 61 -2.19 -16.64 -3.56
CA ASN A 61 -3.46 -17.15 -3.07
C ASN A 61 -3.37 -17.65 -1.62
N ALA A 62 -2.29 -18.35 -1.27
CA ALA A 62 -2.08 -18.83 0.10
C ALA A 62 -1.91 -17.67 1.10
N VAL A 63 -1.17 -16.61 0.74
CA VAL A 63 -1.03 -15.40 1.56
C VAL A 63 -2.37 -14.67 1.72
N CYS A 64 -3.14 -14.54 0.64
CA CYS A 64 -4.47 -13.95 0.70
C CYS A 64 -5.38 -14.73 1.64
N GLU A 65 -5.52 -16.04 1.44
CA GLU A 65 -6.38 -16.92 2.24
C GLU A 65 -5.97 -16.91 3.72
N TYR A 66 -4.68 -17.02 4.01
CA TYR A 66 -4.16 -16.98 5.36
C TYR A 66 -4.48 -15.64 6.05
N THR A 67 -4.22 -14.51 5.36
CA THR A 67 -4.48 -13.18 5.92
C THR A 67 -5.95 -12.96 6.19
N VAL A 68 -6.84 -13.28 5.25
CA VAL A 68 -8.29 -13.15 5.42
C VAL A 68 -8.77 -13.97 6.63
N LYS A 69 -8.32 -15.22 6.75
CA LYS A 69 -8.66 -16.09 7.89
C LYS A 69 -8.13 -15.54 9.21
N ARG A 70 -6.87 -15.05 9.23
CA ARG A 70 -6.24 -14.51 10.45
C ARG A 70 -6.89 -13.21 10.90
N VAL A 71 -7.20 -12.30 9.98
CA VAL A 71 -7.89 -11.03 10.27
C VAL A 71 -9.33 -11.29 10.73
N ALA A 72 -10.01 -12.28 10.16
CA ALA A 72 -11.36 -12.68 10.54
C ALA A 72 -12.38 -11.52 10.58
N GLY A 73 -12.30 -10.60 9.61
CA GLY A 73 -13.23 -9.48 9.46
C GLY A 73 -13.06 -8.32 10.47
N ARG A 74 -11.97 -8.32 11.28
CA ARG A 74 -11.70 -7.25 12.26
C ARG A 74 -11.36 -5.92 11.59
N ILE A 75 -10.63 -5.96 10.50
CA ILE A 75 -10.33 -4.83 9.61
C ILE A 75 -10.34 -5.30 8.16
N PRO A 76 -10.50 -4.42 7.16
CA PRO A 76 -10.47 -4.81 5.75
C PRO A 76 -9.12 -5.37 5.31
N VAL A 77 -9.16 -6.39 4.43
CA VAL A 77 -7.99 -6.94 3.72
C VAL A 77 -8.10 -6.60 2.24
N ILE A 78 -7.16 -5.78 1.75
CA ILE A 78 -7.06 -5.33 0.37
C ILE A 78 -5.90 -6.05 -0.30
N CYS A 79 -6.13 -6.69 -1.44
CA CYS A 79 -5.10 -7.47 -2.13
C CYS A 79 -4.57 -6.77 -3.38
N GLY A 80 -3.25 -6.70 -3.53
CA GLY A 80 -2.59 -6.24 -4.74
C GLY A 80 -2.71 -7.28 -5.86
N SER A 81 -3.62 -7.06 -6.81
CA SER A 81 -3.83 -7.97 -7.95
C SER A 81 -3.28 -7.44 -9.27
N GLY A 82 -2.73 -6.22 -9.29
CA GLY A 82 -2.27 -5.55 -10.50
C GLY A 82 -1.20 -6.34 -11.28
N SER A 83 -1.25 -6.23 -12.59
CA SER A 83 -0.31 -6.82 -13.55
C SER A 83 -0.18 -5.91 -14.76
N ASN A 84 0.86 -6.10 -15.56
CA ASN A 84 0.98 -5.46 -16.87
C ASN A 84 0.26 -6.24 -18.01
N ASP A 85 -0.32 -7.39 -17.69
CA ASP A 85 -1.24 -8.14 -18.54
C ASP A 85 -2.65 -8.13 -17.92
N THR A 86 -3.63 -7.62 -18.69
CA THR A 86 -5.02 -7.46 -18.22
C THR A 86 -5.66 -8.80 -17.83
N ARG A 87 -5.35 -9.89 -18.56
CA ARG A 87 -5.88 -11.21 -18.27
C ARG A 87 -5.35 -11.72 -16.93
N THR A 88 -4.05 -11.65 -16.71
CA THR A 88 -3.43 -12.04 -15.44
C THR A 88 -3.98 -11.22 -14.27
N MET A 89 -4.15 -9.90 -14.44
CA MET A 89 -4.77 -9.05 -13.42
C MET A 89 -6.21 -9.49 -13.10
N LEU A 90 -7.00 -9.82 -14.13
CA LEU A 90 -8.36 -10.30 -13.97
C LEU A 90 -8.42 -11.65 -13.22
N GLU A 91 -7.59 -12.60 -13.63
CA GLU A 91 -7.51 -13.94 -13.01
C GLU A 91 -7.15 -13.85 -11.52
N LYS A 92 -6.13 -13.06 -11.17
CA LYS A 92 -5.73 -12.78 -9.77
C LYS A 92 -6.86 -12.11 -9.00
N SER A 93 -7.50 -11.11 -9.59
CA SER A 93 -8.60 -10.35 -8.94
C SER A 93 -9.79 -11.25 -8.59
N LEU A 94 -10.21 -12.10 -9.52
CA LEU A 94 -11.27 -13.08 -9.29
C LEU A 94 -10.87 -14.16 -8.27
N ALA A 95 -9.60 -14.54 -8.20
CA ALA A 95 -9.11 -15.47 -7.20
C ALA A 95 -9.18 -14.86 -5.80
N PHE A 96 -8.70 -13.63 -5.61
CA PHE A 96 -8.73 -12.94 -4.32
C PHE A 96 -10.16 -12.65 -3.85
N GLU A 97 -11.08 -12.29 -4.75
CA GLU A 97 -12.49 -12.17 -4.42
C GLU A 97 -13.06 -13.47 -3.87
N ARG A 98 -12.79 -14.63 -4.53
CA ARG A 98 -13.24 -15.95 -4.05
C ARG A 98 -12.64 -16.33 -2.70
N LEU A 99 -11.42 -15.90 -2.41
CA LEU A 99 -10.72 -16.14 -1.14
C LEU A 99 -11.18 -15.21 -0.01
N GLY A 100 -12.06 -14.25 -0.30
CA GLY A 100 -12.67 -13.38 0.70
C GLY A 100 -11.96 -12.07 0.96
N ALA A 101 -11.12 -11.60 0.04
CA ALA A 101 -10.59 -10.23 0.10
C ALA A 101 -11.72 -9.19 0.10
N ASP A 102 -11.55 -8.11 0.86
CA ASP A 102 -12.54 -7.02 0.96
C ASP A 102 -12.39 -5.98 -0.15
N GLY A 103 -11.24 -5.94 -0.84
CA GLY A 103 -10.97 -5.02 -1.94
C GLY A 103 -9.69 -5.35 -2.68
N LEU A 104 -9.45 -4.63 -3.76
CA LEU A 104 -8.29 -4.81 -4.64
C LEU A 104 -7.51 -3.51 -4.78
N LEU A 105 -6.18 -3.60 -4.79
CA LEU A 105 -5.27 -2.54 -5.22
C LEU A 105 -4.70 -2.90 -6.59
N ILE A 106 -5.03 -2.12 -7.62
CA ILE A 106 -4.69 -2.41 -9.01
C ILE A 106 -3.75 -1.34 -9.58
N ILE A 107 -2.51 -1.74 -9.86
CA ILE A 107 -1.44 -0.86 -10.36
C ILE A 107 -1.60 -0.63 -11.87
N THR A 108 -1.12 0.55 -12.36
CA THR A 108 -0.96 0.79 -13.80
C THR A 108 -0.10 -0.29 -14.45
N PRO A 109 -0.37 -0.64 -15.74
CA PRO A 109 0.52 -1.56 -16.46
C PRO A 109 1.94 -0.97 -16.50
N TYR A 110 2.92 -1.79 -16.14
CA TYR A 110 4.33 -1.42 -16.10
C TYR A 110 5.08 -2.05 -17.28
N TYR A 111 6.19 -1.44 -17.70
CA TYR A 111 7.08 -1.91 -18.75
C TYR A 111 6.50 -1.79 -20.18
N ASN A 112 5.41 -2.48 -20.51
CA ASN A 112 4.82 -2.55 -21.85
C ASN A 112 4.04 -1.29 -22.27
N LYS A 113 3.87 -0.31 -21.41
CA LYS A 113 3.21 1.00 -21.62
C LYS A 113 1.95 0.91 -22.50
N ALA A 114 0.85 1.41 -22.02
CA ALA A 114 -0.40 1.49 -22.78
C ALA A 114 -0.72 2.95 -23.16
N ASN A 115 -1.52 3.14 -24.18
CA ASN A 115 -2.12 4.44 -24.48
C ASN A 115 -3.30 4.71 -23.53
N GLU A 116 -3.83 5.93 -23.56
CA GLU A 116 -4.91 6.39 -22.66
C GLU A 116 -6.12 5.45 -22.62
N GLU A 117 -6.61 5.04 -23.79
CA GLU A 117 -7.77 4.14 -23.87
C GLU A 117 -7.43 2.73 -23.38
N GLY A 118 -6.21 2.26 -23.62
CA GLY A 118 -5.72 0.98 -23.10
C GLY A 118 -5.65 0.98 -21.57
N ILE A 119 -5.17 2.05 -20.94
CA ILE A 119 -5.15 2.22 -19.48
C ILE A 119 -6.58 2.19 -18.92
N TYR A 120 -7.50 2.94 -19.53
CA TYR A 120 -8.90 2.93 -19.10
C TYR A 120 -9.50 1.53 -19.15
N ARG A 121 -9.38 0.85 -20.32
CA ARG A 121 -9.93 -0.51 -20.50
C ARG A 121 -9.29 -1.53 -19.57
N HIS A 122 -8.00 -1.40 -19.32
CA HIS A 122 -7.26 -2.27 -18.40
C HIS A 122 -7.91 -2.29 -17.02
N PHE A 123 -8.19 -1.12 -16.43
CA PHE A 123 -8.84 -1.00 -15.14
C PHE A 123 -10.34 -1.35 -15.20
N ALA A 124 -11.06 -0.86 -16.19
CA ALA A 124 -12.50 -1.09 -16.31
C ALA A 124 -12.83 -2.59 -16.47
N THR A 125 -12.03 -3.34 -17.23
CA THR A 125 -12.22 -4.79 -17.43
C THR A 125 -12.23 -5.55 -16.09
N VAL A 126 -11.35 -5.20 -15.18
CA VAL A 126 -11.31 -5.85 -13.85
C VAL A 126 -12.46 -5.35 -12.98
N ALA A 127 -12.68 -4.04 -12.94
CA ALA A 127 -13.73 -3.45 -12.12
C ALA A 127 -15.14 -3.90 -12.52
N ASP A 128 -15.36 -4.18 -13.81
CA ASP A 128 -16.63 -4.75 -14.33
C ASP A 128 -16.84 -6.21 -13.92
N ALA A 129 -15.74 -6.97 -13.77
CA ALA A 129 -15.79 -8.41 -13.56
C ALA A 129 -15.90 -8.83 -12.09
N VAL A 130 -15.38 -8.02 -11.15
CA VAL A 130 -15.38 -8.31 -9.72
C VAL A 130 -16.49 -7.56 -8.99
N LYS A 131 -16.91 -8.09 -7.84
CA LYS A 131 -17.94 -7.48 -6.98
C LYS A 131 -17.33 -6.66 -5.82
N ILE A 132 -16.07 -6.96 -5.47
CA ILE A 132 -15.34 -6.24 -4.43
C ILE A 132 -14.73 -4.95 -5.01
N PRO A 133 -14.62 -3.87 -4.21
CA PRO A 133 -14.16 -2.57 -4.67
C PRO A 133 -12.69 -2.58 -5.13
N CYS A 134 -12.39 -1.76 -6.13
CA CYS A 134 -11.06 -1.55 -6.67
C CYS A 134 -10.51 -0.17 -6.29
N ILE A 135 -9.25 -0.12 -5.89
CA ILE A 135 -8.46 1.10 -5.68
C ILE A 135 -7.40 1.13 -6.79
N LEU A 136 -7.39 2.19 -7.57
CA LEU A 136 -6.35 2.42 -8.59
C LEU A 136 -5.01 2.70 -7.90
N TYR A 137 -3.90 2.29 -8.51
CA TYR A 137 -2.57 2.64 -7.99
C TYR A 137 -1.73 3.31 -9.06
N ASN A 138 -1.43 4.59 -8.84
CA ASN A 138 -0.60 5.43 -9.69
C ASN A 138 0.79 5.62 -9.09
N VAL A 139 1.82 5.03 -9.70
CA VAL A 139 3.21 5.10 -9.24
C VAL A 139 4.20 5.16 -10.41
N PRO A 140 4.21 6.27 -11.16
CA PRO A 140 4.97 6.38 -12.40
C PRO A 140 6.49 6.16 -12.24
N GLY A 141 7.05 6.46 -11.07
CA GLY A 141 8.45 6.18 -10.76
C GLY A 141 8.84 4.69 -10.81
N ARG A 142 7.86 3.79 -10.65
CA ARG A 142 8.08 2.34 -10.76
C ARG A 142 7.59 1.76 -12.08
N THR A 143 6.48 2.29 -12.61
CA THR A 143 5.81 1.69 -13.77
C THR A 143 6.22 2.32 -15.09
N GLY A 144 6.76 3.55 -15.08
CA GLY A 144 6.98 4.35 -16.27
C GLY A 144 5.67 4.76 -16.96
N CYS A 145 4.54 4.67 -16.24
CA CYS A 145 3.19 4.92 -16.74
C CYS A 145 2.39 5.67 -15.68
N SER A 146 1.65 6.70 -16.05
CA SER A 146 0.74 7.46 -15.18
C SER A 146 -0.70 7.31 -15.64
N ILE A 147 -1.63 7.35 -14.70
CA ILE A 147 -3.05 7.56 -14.98
C ILE A 147 -3.22 9.05 -15.26
N SER A 148 -3.68 9.43 -16.46
CA SER A 148 -3.94 10.83 -16.77
C SER A 148 -5.12 11.36 -15.95
N GLU A 149 -5.18 12.69 -15.79
CA GLU A 149 -6.32 13.36 -15.17
C GLU A 149 -7.65 12.99 -15.88
N ALA A 150 -7.63 12.88 -17.21
CA ALA A 150 -8.80 12.50 -18.00
C ALA A 150 -9.25 11.06 -17.67
N ASN A 151 -8.33 10.12 -17.48
CA ASN A 151 -8.66 8.77 -17.09
C ASN A 151 -9.13 8.69 -15.61
N VAL A 152 -8.57 9.47 -14.70
CA VAL A 152 -9.11 9.56 -13.33
C VAL A 152 -10.55 10.07 -13.37
N ALA A 153 -10.84 11.12 -14.15
CA ALA A 153 -12.20 11.67 -14.31
C ALA A 153 -13.21 10.65 -14.87
N ARG A 154 -12.76 9.72 -15.74
CA ARG A 154 -13.61 8.65 -16.28
C ARG A 154 -13.78 7.51 -15.27
N LEU A 155 -12.67 7.04 -14.68
CA LEU A 155 -12.65 5.90 -13.77
C LEU A 155 -13.31 6.21 -12.43
N SER A 156 -13.27 7.46 -11.95
CA SER A 156 -13.97 7.88 -10.72
C SER A 156 -15.49 7.78 -10.81
N LYS A 157 -16.05 7.66 -12.02
CA LYS A 157 -17.48 7.44 -12.24
C LYS A 157 -17.87 5.96 -12.29
N HIS A 158 -16.89 5.07 -12.27
CA HIS A 158 -17.14 3.63 -12.31
C HIS A 158 -17.63 3.14 -10.94
N PRO A 159 -18.79 2.45 -10.85
CA PRO A 159 -19.44 2.13 -9.58
C PRO A 159 -18.61 1.21 -8.66
N ASN A 160 -17.61 0.51 -9.19
CA ASN A 160 -16.76 -0.42 -8.45
C ASN A 160 -15.31 0.06 -8.29
N ILE A 161 -14.99 1.29 -8.71
CA ILE A 161 -13.69 1.94 -8.47
C ILE A 161 -13.92 3.00 -7.39
N ILE A 162 -13.44 2.71 -6.17
CA ILE A 162 -13.73 3.52 -4.99
C ILE A 162 -12.61 4.49 -4.61
N GLY A 163 -11.50 4.51 -5.35
CA GLY A 163 -10.43 5.45 -5.02
C GLY A 163 -9.16 5.25 -5.82
N ILE A 164 -8.18 6.05 -5.46
CA ILE A 164 -6.83 6.03 -6.04
C ILE A 164 -5.77 6.15 -4.94
N LYS A 165 -4.78 5.26 -4.95
CA LYS A 165 -3.49 5.43 -4.26
C LYS A 165 -2.60 6.26 -5.18
N GLU A 166 -2.33 7.50 -4.78
CA GLU A 166 -1.49 8.43 -5.53
C GLU A 166 -0.07 8.44 -4.94
N ALA A 167 0.89 7.96 -5.72
CA ALA A 167 2.28 7.80 -5.32
C ALA A 167 3.27 8.36 -6.35
N SER A 168 2.87 9.39 -7.11
CA SER A 168 3.76 10.05 -8.06
C SER A 168 4.75 11.01 -7.40
N GLY A 169 4.50 11.43 -6.15
CA GLY A 169 5.25 12.51 -5.49
C GLY A 169 4.93 13.90 -6.06
N ASN A 170 3.94 14.03 -6.93
CA ASN A 170 3.59 15.28 -7.61
C ASN A 170 2.34 15.91 -7.00
N ILE A 171 2.52 16.84 -6.07
CA ILE A 171 1.40 17.54 -5.40
C ILE A 171 0.51 18.30 -6.38
N SER A 172 1.08 18.83 -7.49
CA SER A 172 0.30 19.53 -8.51
C SER A 172 -0.62 18.57 -9.28
N TYR A 173 -0.19 17.33 -9.53
CA TYR A 173 -1.05 16.30 -10.09
C TYR A 173 -2.12 15.86 -9.08
N ALA A 174 -1.73 15.63 -7.81
CA ALA A 174 -2.67 15.30 -6.75
C ALA A 174 -3.78 16.36 -6.62
N ALA A 175 -3.43 17.64 -6.66
CA ALA A 175 -4.40 18.75 -6.63
C ALA A 175 -5.36 18.73 -7.85
N LYS A 176 -4.88 18.36 -9.04
CA LYS A 176 -5.74 18.23 -10.23
C LYS A 176 -6.76 17.11 -10.09
N ILE A 177 -6.37 15.95 -9.58
CA ILE A 177 -7.29 14.82 -9.44
C ILE A 177 -8.18 14.92 -8.20
N ALA A 178 -7.80 15.72 -7.19
CA ALA A 178 -8.60 15.94 -5.98
C ALA A 178 -10.00 16.50 -6.28
N ARG A 179 -10.20 17.21 -7.38
CA ARG A 179 -11.53 17.71 -7.79
C ARG A 179 -12.52 16.64 -8.26
N TYR A 180 -12.07 15.38 -8.40
CA TYR A 180 -12.93 14.23 -8.72
C TYR A 180 -13.27 13.39 -7.47
N LEU A 181 -12.77 13.80 -6.29
CA LEU A 181 -13.09 13.14 -5.03
C LEU A 181 -14.55 13.34 -4.65
N SER A 182 -15.13 12.33 -4.05
CA SER A 182 -16.51 12.28 -3.57
C SER A 182 -16.61 11.27 -2.43
N ASP A 183 -17.81 11.07 -1.89
CA ASP A 183 -18.06 10.03 -0.89
C ASP A 183 -17.82 8.61 -1.45
N ASP A 184 -17.94 8.44 -2.78
CA ASP A 184 -17.77 7.15 -3.47
C ASP A 184 -16.38 6.96 -4.09
N PHE A 185 -15.58 8.02 -4.23
CA PHE A 185 -14.23 7.97 -4.83
C PHE A 185 -13.25 8.81 -4.01
N VAL A 186 -12.31 8.15 -3.32
CA VAL A 186 -11.36 8.79 -2.43
C VAL A 186 -9.92 8.73 -2.94
N MET A 187 -9.04 9.54 -2.35
CA MET A 187 -7.60 9.48 -2.59
C MET A 187 -6.88 9.02 -1.33
N TYR A 188 -5.88 8.17 -1.50
CA TYR A 188 -4.90 7.81 -0.47
C TYR A 188 -3.53 8.32 -0.88
N SER A 189 -2.78 8.90 0.07
CA SER A 189 -1.36 9.11 -0.16
C SER A 189 -0.66 7.76 -0.34
N GLY A 190 0.19 7.65 -1.36
CA GLY A 190 1.09 6.52 -1.54
C GLY A 190 2.53 6.84 -1.12
N ASN A 191 2.77 8.08 -0.67
CA ASN A 191 4.05 8.60 -0.20
C ASN A 191 3.91 9.03 1.26
N ASP A 192 4.70 8.42 2.14
CA ASP A 192 4.62 8.66 3.58
C ASP A 192 5.11 10.07 4.00
N ASP A 193 6.03 10.64 3.26
CA ASP A 193 6.51 12.02 3.43
C ASP A 193 5.48 13.09 3.03
N MET A 194 4.41 12.70 2.32
CA MET A 194 3.35 13.57 1.82
C MET A 194 1.98 13.35 2.46
N ILE A 195 1.89 12.61 3.58
CA ILE A 195 0.59 12.30 4.21
C ILE A 195 -0.20 13.58 4.50
N VAL A 196 0.36 14.49 5.29
CA VAL A 196 -0.35 15.71 5.71
C VAL A 196 -0.72 16.62 4.54
N PRO A 197 0.18 16.93 3.58
CA PRO A 197 -0.19 17.67 2.37
C PRO A 197 -1.31 17.02 1.56
N MET A 198 -1.33 15.69 1.44
CA MET A 198 -2.36 14.97 0.70
C MET A 198 -3.71 15.01 1.43
N LEU A 199 -3.71 14.89 2.77
CA LEU A 199 -4.92 15.04 3.59
C LEU A 199 -5.50 16.45 3.46
N ALA A 200 -4.66 17.49 3.38
CA ALA A 200 -5.09 18.87 3.12
C ALA A 200 -5.75 19.04 1.74
N LEU A 201 -5.43 18.18 0.76
CA LEU A 201 -6.11 18.12 -0.54
C LEU A 201 -7.38 17.25 -0.53
N GLY A 202 -7.79 16.71 0.61
CA GLY A 202 -8.99 15.89 0.75
C GLY A 202 -8.75 14.37 0.65
N ALA A 203 -7.50 13.90 0.78
CA ALA A 203 -7.26 12.47 0.89
C ALA A 203 -7.93 11.89 2.15
N SER A 204 -8.38 10.64 2.07
CA SER A 204 -9.02 9.93 3.18
C SER A 204 -8.03 9.19 4.08
N GLY A 205 -6.75 9.13 3.69
CA GLY A 205 -5.73 8.43 4.44
C GLY A 205 -4.46 8.17 3.63
N VAL A 206 -3.74 7.15 4.05
CA VAL A 206 -2.48 6.71 3.44
C VAL A 206 -2.47 5.21 3.23
N ILE A 207 -1.84 4.73 2.16
CA ILE A 207 -1.41 3.33 2.01
C ILE A 207 0.11 3.33 2.18
N SER A 208 0.57 3.02 3.38
CA SER A 208 1.83 3.40 3.98
C SER A 208 2.86 2.28 4.03
N VAL A 209 4.12 2.60 3.80
CA VAL A 209 5.28 1.76 4.15
C VAL A 209 5.69 2.01 5.60
N LEU A 210 5.71 3.27 6.05
CA LEU A 210 6.04 3.67 7.42
C LEU A 210 5.18 2.94 8.45
N ALA A 211 3.90 2.69 8.15
CA ALA A 211 2.99 1.97 9.04
C ALA A 211 3.45 0.54 9.39
N ASN A 212 4.35 -0.10 8.62
CA ASN A 212 4.92 -1.39 9.01
C ASN A 212 5.71 -1.30 10.34
N VAL A 213 6.38 -0.18 10.60
CA VAL A 213 7.26 0.03 11.76
C VAL A 213 6.69 1.00 12.80
N ALA A 214 5.77 1.87 12.41
CA ALA A 214 5.14 2.88 13.26
C ALA A 214 3.61 2.95 13.01
N PRO A 215 2.86 1.84 13.19
CA PRO A 215 1.44 1.79 12.83
C PRO A 215 0.59 2.79 13.61
N ARG A 216 0.76 2.87 14.92
CA ARG A 216 -0.01 3.76 15.80
C ARG A 216 0.26 5.23 15.52
N GLU A 217 1.51 5.60 15.31
CA GLU A 217 1.90 6.96 14.98
C GLU A 217 1.34 7.37 13.60
N THR A 218 1.38 6.45 12.62
CA THR A 218 0.83 6.71 11.28
C THR A 218 -0.69 6.84 11.33
N HIS A 219 -1.40 5.99 12.09
CA HIS A 219 -2.83 6.13 12.34
C HIS A 219 -3.14 7.49 12.97
N ARG A 220 -2.46 7.85 14.06
CA ARG A 220 -2.66 9.14 14.74
C ARG A 220 -2.39 10.32 13.82
N MET A 221 -1.31 10.29 13.03
CA MET A 221 -0.99 11.35 12.07
C MET A 221 -2.16 11.59 11.10
N VAL A 222 -2.76 10.53 10.58
CA VAL A 222 -3.90 10.63 9.67
C VAL A 222 -5.14 11.13 10.40
N MET A 223 -5.50 10.49 11.51
CA MET A 223 -6.74 10.79 12.22
C MET A 223 -6.73 12.19 12.85
N ASP A 224 -5.60 12.62 13.41
CA ASP A 224 -5.47 13.99 13.92
C ASP A 224 -5.74 15.04 12.83
N CYS A 225 -5.21 14.83 11.62
CA CYS A 225 -5.49 15.73 10.50
C CYS A 225 -6.98 15.72 10.11
N LEU A 226 -7.57 14.53 9.95
CA LEU A 226 -8.97 14.37 9.56
C LEU A 226 -9.96 14.91 10.59
N GLU A 227 -9.55 15.00 11.86
CA GLU A 227 -10.32 15.55 12.97
C GLU A 227 -10.02 17.05 13.25
N GLY A 228 -9.21 17.68 12.38
CA GLY A 228 -8.89 19.11 12.49
C GLY A 228 -7.70 19.45 13.40
N ARG A 229 -7.03 18.47 14.01
CA ARG A 229 -5.82 18.64 14.80
C ARG A 229 -4.57 18.65 13.90
N VAL A 230 -4.57 19.59 12.93
CA VAL A 230 -3.55 19.66 11.86
C VAL A 230 -2.15 19.90 12.41
N LYS A 231 -2.03 20.64 13.54
CA LYS A 231 -0.72 20.90 14.16
C LYS A 231 -0.09 19.60 14.69
N GLU A 232 -0.87 18.80 15.40
CA GLU A 232 -0.45 17.53 15.98
C GLU A 232 -0.04 16.54 14.89
N SER A 233 -0.84 16.45 13.83
CA SER A 233 -0.56 15.65 12.64
C SER A 233 0.75 16.05 11.95
N ARG A 234 0.95 17.36 11.72
CA ARG A 234 2.17 17.92 11.15
C ARG A 234 3.39 17.63 12.03
N ASP A 235 3.26 17.81 13.33
CA ASP A 235 4.37 17.59 14.27
C ASP A 235 4.80 16.12 14.28
N LEU A 236 3.86 15.16 14.14
CA LEU A 236 4.16 13.74 13.92
C LEU A 236 4.83 13.48 12.57
N GLN A 237 4.33 14.07 11.48
CA GLN A 237 4.93 13.97 10.14
C GLN A 237 6.41 14.40 10.18
N LEU A 238 6.69 15.54 10.80
CA LEU A 238 8.04 16.08 10.88
C LEU A 238 8.95 15.28 11.83
N LYS A 239 8.41 14.75 12.93
CA LYS A 239 9.14 13.87 13.84
C LYS A 239 9.59 12.58 13.15
N LEU A 240 8.76 12.01 12.29
CA LEU A 240 9.02 10.74 11.61
C LEU A 240 9.67 10.91 10.22
N LEU A 241 9.96 12.15 9.80
CA LEU A 241 10.40 12.42 8.42
C LEU A 241 11.73 11.74 8.07
N GLU A 242 12.71 11.75 8.97
CA GLU A 242 14.01 11.12 8.71
C GLU A 242 13.88 9.61 8.52
N VAL A 243 13.20 8.91 9.43
CA VAL A 243 12.98 7.47 9.28
C VAL A 243 12.13 7.17 8.05
N THR A 244 11.13 8.00 7.75
CA THR A 244 10.33 7.87 6.51
C THR A 244 11.21 7.92 5.27
N ASN A 245 12.14 8.86 5.19
CA ASN A 245 13.08 8.96 4.06
C ASN A 245 14.04 7.77 4.00
N ASP A 246 14.53 7.32 5.15
CA ASP A 246 15.47 6.20 5.23
C ASP A 246 14.81 4.85 4.90
N LEU A 247 13.48 4.71 5.05
CA LEU A 247 12.73 3.57 4.53
C LEU A 247 12.72 3.50 2.99
N PHE A 248 13.22 4.52 2.30
CA PHE A 248 13.38 4.60 0.85
C PHE A 248 14.82 4.94 0.43
N ILE A 249 15.80 4.87 1.34
CA ILE A 249 17.22 5.09 1.03
C ILE A 249 17.77 4.08 0.02
N GLU A 250 17.17 2.89 0.00
CA GLU A 250 17.28 1.90 -1.06
C GLU A 250 15.88 1.50 -1.55
N VAL A 251 15.81 0.61 -2.54
CA VAL A 251 14.53 0.19 -3.11
C VAL A 251 13.64 -0.46 -2.05
N ASN A 252 12.45 0.10 -1.81
CA ASN A 252 11.40 -0.54 -1.00
C ASN A 252 10.98 -1.88 -1.67
N PRO A 253 10.92 -3.02 -0.92
CA PRO A 253 10.82 -3.14 0.54
C PRO A 253 12.13 -3.43 1.30
N ILE A 254 13.31 -3.25 0.71
CA ILE A 254 14.56 -3.60 1.38
C ILE A 254 14.70 -2.89 2.74
N PRO A 255 14.62 -1.53 2.84
CA PRO A 255 14.80 -0.87 4.13
C PRO A 255 13.71 -1.19 5.15
N VAL A 256 12.44 -1.34 4.73
CA VAL A 256 11.36 -1.62 5.69
C VAL A 256 11.44 -3.03 6.28
N LYS A 257 11.88 -4.03 5.52
CA LYS A 257 12.14 -5.38 6.07
C LYS A 257 13.33 -5.37 7.02
N GLU A 258 14.40 -4.65 6.68
CA GLU A 258 15.52 -4.45 7.59
C GLU A 258 15.10 -3.74 8.87
N ALA A 259 14.27 -2.70 8.78
CA ALA A 259 13.73 -1.99 9.93
C ALA A 259 12.92 -2.93 10.86
N LEU A 260 12.07 -3.79 10.30
CA LEU A 260 11.33 -4.80 11.06
C LEU A 260 12.27 -5.81 11.73
N ASN A 261 13.34 -6.25 11.06
CA ASN A 261 14.36 -7.13 11.65
C ASN A 261 15.10 -6.42 12.79
N LEU A 262 15.45 -5.13 12.65
CA LEU A 262 16.03 -4.31 13.73
C LEU A 262 15.08 -4.15 14.94
N MET A 263 13.76 -4.21 14.72
CA MET A 263 12.74 -4.24 15.79
C MET A 263 12.55 -5.65 16.40
N GLY A 264 13.30 -6.67 15.96
CA GLY A 264 13.17 -8.05 16.43
C GLY A 264 11.94 -8.79 15.90
N LYS A 265 11.37 -8.36 14.76
CA LYS A 265 10.21 -9.02 14.15
C LYS A 265 10.59 -10.24 13.30
N ASP A 266 11.86 -10.40 12.94
CA ASP A 266 12.43 -11.54 12.22
C ASP A 266 11.66 -11.91 10.93
N VAL A 267 11.40 -10.90 10.10
CA VAL A 267 10.63 -11.08 8.84
C VAL A 267 11.45 -11.75 7.72
N GLY A 268 12.69 -12.09 7.99
CA GLY A 268 13.58 -12.76 7.06
C GLY A 268 14.17 -11.84 5.99
N GLY A 269 14.66 -12.47 4.93
CA GLY A 269 15.35 -11.80 3.82
C GLY A 269 14.43 -11.43 2.66
N TYR A 270 15.04 -11.46 1.48
CA TYR A 270 14.45 -11.00 0.22
C TYR A 270 14.55 -12.10 -0.84
N ARG A 271 13.68 -12.04 -1.85
CA ARG A 271 13.85 -12.83 -3.08
C ARG A 271 14.54 -11.99 -4.15
N LEU A 272 15.46 -12.59 -4.89
CA LEU A 272 16.06 -11.91 -6.05
C LEU A 272 14.97 -11.38 -7.00
N PRO A 273 15.13 -10.18 -7.60
CA PRO A 273 16.37 -9.40 -7.69
C PRO A 273 16.71 -8.53 -6.46
N LEU A 274 15.87 -8.54 -5.41
CA LEU A 274 16.19 -7.82 -4.19
C LEU A 274 17.24 -8.57 -3.36
N CYS A 275 18.11 -7.83 -2.69
CA CYS A 275 19.18 -8.33 -1.85
C CYS A 275 19.34 -7.44 -0.60
N PRO A 276 20.06 -7.88 0.44
CA PRO A 276 20.28 -7.08 1.63
C PRO A 276 20.87 -5.71 1.30
N MET A 277 20.45 -4.69 2.06
CA MET A 277 20.97 -3.34 1.93
C MET A 277 22.44 -3.25 2.36
N THR A 278 23.10 -2.17 1.95
CA THR A 278 24.48 -1.91 2.35
C THR A 278 24.57 -1.62 3.85
N GLU A 279 25.70 -1.98 4.49
CA GLU A 279 25.88 -1.73 5.93
C GLU A 279 25.84 -0.23 6.26
N ALA A 280 26.31 0.62 5.36
CA ALA A 280 26.25 2.08 5.55
C ALA A 280 24.81 2.59 5.61
N HIS A 281 23.94 2.12 4.73
CA HIS A 281 22.51 2.48 4.75
C HIS A 281 21.77 1.84 5.92
N ARG A 282 22.14 0.59 6.28
CA ARG A 282 21.60 -0.08 7.46
C ARG A 282 21.86 0.72 8.74
N GLU A 283 23.08 1.22 8.92
CA GLU A 283 23.43 2.05 10.08
C GLU A 283 22.72 3.41 10.05
N THR A 284 22.51 4.00 8.87
CA THR A 284 21.73 5.23 8.71
C THR A 284 20.28 5.01 9.14
N LEU A 285 19.64 3.95 8.64
CA LEU A 285 18.28 3.54 9.04
C LEU A 285 18.17 3.27 10.54
N ARG A 286 19.15 2.53 11.11
CA ARG A 286 19.17 2.24 12.55
C ARG A 286 19.20 3.51 13.40
N ARG A 287 19.98 4.52 12.99
CA ARG A 287 20.09 5.79 13.72
C ARG A 287 18.80 6.59 13.65
N SER A 288 18.16 6.70 12.49
CA SER A 288 16.88 7.42 12.37
C SER A 288 15.76 6.71 13.12
N MET A 289 15.74 5.38 13.13
CA MET A 289 14.79 4.59 13.93
C MET A 289 14.97 4.84 15.44
N ALA A 290 16.22 4.83 15.93
CA ALA A 290 16.52 5.16 17.34
C ALA A 290 16.13 6.60 17.69
N ALA A 291 16.41 7.57 16.83
CA ALA A 291 16.01 8.96 17.02
C ALA A 291 14.48 9.14 17.04
N ALA A 292 13.75 8.34 16.27
CA ALA A 292 12.28 8.31 16.27
C ALA A 292 11.67 7.58 17.47
N GLY A 293 12.47 6.78 18.20
CA GLY A 293 12.05 5.95 19.34
C GLY A 293 11.36 4.65 18.92
N LEU A 294 11.73 4.10 17.76
CA LEU A 294 11.18 2.84 17.23
C LEU A 294 12.03 1.61 17.65
N ILE A 295 13.28 1.83 18.06
CA ILE A 295 14.21 0.83 18.63
C ILE A 295 14.99 1.44 19.78
#